data_f787ef197380446a178a42a7439fa791
#
_entry.id   f787ef197380446a178a42a7439fa791
#
_cell.length_a   1.000
_cell.length_b   1.000
_cell.length_c   1.000
_cell.angle_alpha   90.00
_cell.angle_beta   90.00
_cell.angle_gamma   90.00
#
_symmetry.space_group_name_H-M   'P 1'
#
loop_
_entity.id
_entity.type
_entity.pdbx_description
1 polymer ?
#
loop_
_entity_poly.entity_id
_entity_poly.type
_entity_poly.pdbx_seq_one_letter_code
_entity_poly.pdbx_strand_id
1 'polypeptide(L)'
;MKITKILGAASAAVVSAAVMAASAGAYEAFLMYASSDWSVQCMDATSANATTADVTGDGTYTVAVSGFEWEDEETAEMVPATANGATVFFVDIDGLANALGCGKDAEGYEGLQTAAEKMALAQATGLTISDVVITATNSDGTSTDIAVDESKLYYGDIEGNGKIRLEIYNAYGDTSKDAPIDPAGFSFDDALSVTFTVSGTGMGDAAADDNAADAATVDAEAPADNAAATDSKGSPDTGVEGIAVVAGVAALAAGAVIVSKKRG
;
A
#
# COMPACT_ATOMS: atom_id res chain seq x y z
N MET A 1 38.79 24.32 14.12
CA MET A 1 37.34 24.21 13.82
C MET A 1 37.09 22.81 13.28
N LYS A 2 36.53 21.91 14.09
CA LYS A 2 36.30 20.52 13.70
C LYS A 2 34.85 20.39 13.15
N ILE A 3 34.73 20.07 11.87
CA ILE A 3 33.45 19.82 11.21
C ILE A 3 33.09 18.37 11.50
N THR A 4 32.11 18.16 12.34
CA THR A 4 31.52 16.85 12.60
C THR A 4 30.52 16.55 11.47
N LYS A 5 30.87 15.61 10.58
CA LYS A 5 29.94 15.08 9.58
C LYS A 5 28.92 14.20 10.31
N ILE A 6 27.68 14.62 10.30
CA ILE A 6 26.54 13.76 10.71
C ILE A 6 26.24 12.87 9.51
N LEU A 7 26.59 11.57 9.61
CA LEU A 7 26.08 10.57 8.67
C LEU A 7 24.62 10.31 9.05
N GLY A 8 23.70 10.77 8.23
CA GLY A 8 22.34 10.32 8.27
C GLY A 8 22.27 8.88 7.77
N ALA A 9 21.75 7.98 8.61
CA ALA A 9 21.47 6.62 8.20
C ALA A 9 20.24 6.65 7.27
N ALA A 10 20.46 6.43 5.97
CA ALA A 10 19.39 6.17 5.02
C ALA A 10 18.87 4.76 5.31
N SER A 11 17.68 4.67 5.92
CA SER A 11 16.94 3.42 5.99
C SER A 11 16.26 3.20 4.63
N ALA A 12 16.86 2.34 3.80
CA ALA A 12 16.18 1.83 2.61
C ALA A 12 15.00 0.97 3.07
N ALA A 13 13.79 1.48 2.94
CA ALA A 13 12.59 0.69 3.10
C ALA A 13 12.48 -0.26 1.90
N VAL A 14 12.87 -1.52 2.10
CA VAL A 14 12.61 -2.59 1.12
C VAL A 14 11.12 -2.88 1.18
N VAL A 15 10.37 -2.43 0.19
CA VAL A 15 8.97 -2.83 0.00
C VAL A 15 8.99 -4.28 -0.47
N SER A 16 8.88 -5.22 0.45
CA SER A 16 8.70 -6.64 0.13
C SER A 16 7.25 -6.86 -0.26
N ALA A 17 6.98 -7.13 -1.53
CA ALA A 17 5.67 -7.60 -1.96
C ALA A 17 5.40 -8.99 -1.34
N ALA A 18 4.70 -9.02 -0.22
CA ALA A 18 4.17 -10.25 0.34
C ALA A 18 2.91 -10.61 -0.45
N VAL A 19 2.99 -11.66 -1.28
CA VAL A 19 1.80 -12.30 -1.86
C VAL A 19 1.10 -13.02 -0.72
N MET A 20 0.09 -12.38 -0.14
CA MET A 20 -0.75 -12.99 0.90
C MET A 20 -1.88 -13.79 0.25
N ALA A 21 -2.07 -15.02 0.70
CA ALA A 21 -3.27 -15.78 0.37
C ALA A 21 -4.47 -15.10 1.04
N ALA A 22 -5.44 -14.64 0.25
CA ALA A 22 -6.64 -14.01 0.74
C ALA A 22 -7.32 -14.93 1.77
N SER A 23 -7.35 -14.50 3.02
CA SER A 23 -8.14 -15.16 4.06
C SER A 23 -9.61 -14.76 3.89
N ALA A 24 -10.54 -15.68 4.17
CA ALA A 24 -11.96 -15.37 4.13
C ALA A 24 -12.25 -14.25 5.15
N GLY A 25 -12.54 -13.02 4.67
CA GLY A 25 -12.76 -11.84 5.49
C GLY A 25 -11.70 -10.74 5.35
N ALA A 26 -10.76 -10.85 4.41
CA ALA A 26 -9.84 -9.77 4.08
C ALA A 26 -10.51 -8.76 3.12
N TYR A 27 -10.23 -7.48 3.34
CA TYR A 27 -10.68 -6.36 2.50
C TYR A 27 -9.47 -5.72 1.86
N GLU A 28 -9.37 -5.80 0.53
CA GLU A 28 -8.22 -5.28 -0.19
C GLU A 28 -8.14 -3.76 -0.11
N ALA A 29 -7.05 -3.25 0.46
CA ALA A 29 -6.70 -1.84 0.45
C ALA A 29 -5.73 -1.53 -0.68
N PHE A 30 -5.93 -0.41 -1.37
CA PHE A 30 -5.05 0.03 -2.44
C PHE A 30 -5.00 1.56 -2.54
N LEU A 31 -3.90 2.06 -3.10
CA LEU A 31 -3.70 3.48 -3.30
C LEU A 31 -4.20 3.90 -4.68
N MET A 32 -5.17 4.83 -4.73
CA MET A 32 -5.55 5.55 -5.95
C MET A 32 -4.80 6.87 -6.01
N TYR A 33 -4.05 7.06 -7.08
CA TYR A 33 -3.23 8.25 -7.26
C TYR A 33 -3.27 8.75 -8.71
N ALA A 34 -3.34 10.06 -8.86
CA ALA A 34 -3.04 10.75 -10.11
C ALA A 34 -2.24 12.01 -9.82
N SER A 35 -1.13 12.20 -10.53
CA SER A 35 -0.31 13.42 -10.48
C SER A 35 -1.10 14.67 -10.89
N SER A 36 -0.57 15.84 -10.58
CA SER A 36 -1.25 17.12 -10.86
C SER A 36 -1.53 17.36 -12.35
N ASP A 37 -0.75 16.76 -13.22
CA ASP A 37 -0.86 16.83 -14.69
C ASP A 37 -1.44 15.56 -15.33
N TRP A 38 -1.85 14.57 -14.52
CA TRP A 38 -2.37 13.27 -14.97
C TRP A 38 -1.38 12.41 -15.77
N SER A 39 -0.10 12.76 -15.81
CA SER A 39 0.92 11.99 -16.52
C SER A 39 1.21 10.63 -15.86
N VAL A 40 1.14 10.59 -14.53
CA VAL A 40 1.30 9.39 -13.72
C VAL A 40 0.00 9.11 -13.00
N GLN A 41 -0.52 7.88 -13.12
CA GLN A 41 -1.76 7.49 -12.47
C GLN A 41 -1.83 5.98 -12.18
N CYS A 42 -2.45 5.65 -11.04
CA CYS A 42 -2.84 4.31 -10.65
C CYS A 42 -4.26 4.39 -10.10
N MET A 43 -5.24 3.74 -10.73
CA MET A 43 -6.66 3.96 -10.45
C MET A 43 -7.38 2.70 -9.96
N ASP A 44 -6.68 1.57 -9.85
CA ASP A 44 -7.26 0.32 -9.33
C ASP A 44 -6.19 -0.61 -8.74
N ALA A 45 -6.64 -1.55 -7.92
CA ALA A 45 -5.81 -2.54 -7.24
C ALA A 45 -5.10 -3.53 -8.19
N THR A 46 -5.64 -3.72 -9.40
CA THR A 46 -5.10 -4.68 -10.38
C THR A 46 -4.00 -4.08 -11.25
N SER A 47 -3.71 -2.79 -11.09
CA SER A 47 -2.60 -2.13 -11.75
C SER A 47 -1.27 -2.78 -11.38
N ALA A 48 -0.40 -2.99 -12.37
CA ALA A 48 0.97 -3.48 -12.13
C ALA A 48 1.79 -2.53 -11.25
N ASN A 49 1.37 -1.27 -11.14
CA ASN A 49 2.00 -0.24 -10.33
C ASN A 49 1.47 -0.20 -8.87
N ALA A 50 0.41 -0.96 -8.55
CA ALA A 50 -0.18 -0.99 -7.22
C ALA A 50 0.49 -2.03 -6.32
N THR A 51 0.77 -1.63 -5.07
CA THR A 51 1.04 -2.54 -3.95
C THR A 51 -0.15 -2.45 -3.01
N THR A 52 -0.87 -3.55 -2.83
CA THR A 52 -2.09 -3.63 -2.03
C THR A 52 -1.80 -4.22 -0.65
N ALA A 53 -2.76 -4.08 0.27
CA ALA A 53 -2.73 -4.71 1.58
C ALA A 53 -4.09 -5.34 1.91
N ASP A 54 -4.08 -6.50 2.56
CA ASP A 54 -5.28 -7.18 3.04
C ASP A 54 -5.64 -6.67 4.46
N VAL A 55 -6.72 -5.91 4.57
CA VAL A 55 -7.26 -5.45 5.86
C VAL A 55 -8.08 -6.59 6.47
N THR A 56 -7.51 -7.27 7.46
CA THR A 56 -8.11 -8.44 8.13
C THR A 56 -8.69 -8.13 9.50
N GLY A 57 -8.48 -6.92 10.01
CA GLY A 57 -8.93 -6.50 11.34
C GLY A 57 -8.35 -5.15 11.74
N ASP A 58 -8.30 -4.91 13.04
CA ASP A 58 -7.62 -3.75 13.61
C ASP A 58 -6.09 -3.93 13.45
N GLY A 59 -5.40 -2.89 12.94
CA GLY A 59 -3.96 -2.98 12.67
C GLY A 59 -3.45 -1.83 11.81
N THR A 60 -2.14 -1.88 11.52
CA THR A 60 -1.46 -0.91 10.66
C THR A 60 -1.16 -1.54 9.30
N TYR A 61 -1.48 -0.84 8.25
CA TYR A 61 -1.40 -1.30 6.87
C TYR A 61 -0.63 -0.31 6.02
N THR A 62 0.06 -0.83 5.01
CA THR A 62 0.78 0.01 4.04
C THR A 62 0.37 -0.36 2.63
N VAL A 63 0.01 0.64 1.84
CA VAL A 63 -0.27 0.52 0.41
C VAL A 63 0.66 1.47 -0.34
N ALA A 64 0.98 1.14 -1.61
CA ALA A 64 1.88 1.98 -2.38
C ALA A 64 1.56 1.94 -3.88
N VAL A 65 2.10 2.92 -4.59
CA VAL A 65 2.22 2.90 -6.04
C VAL A 65 3.68 3.11 -6.42
N SER A 66 4.17 2.40 -7.45
CA SER A 66 5.58 2.44 -7.86
C SER A 66 5.78 1.98 -9.30
N GLY A 67 7.02 2.11 -9.80
CA GLY A 67 7.43 1.54 -11.08
C GLY A 67 6.77 2.21 -12.29
N PHE A 68 6.49 3.50 -12.21
CA PHE A 68 6.03 4.26 -13.36
C PHE A 68 7.22 4.58 -14.26
N GLU A 69 7.07 4.28 -15.54
CA GLU A 69 8.12 4.51 -16.53
C GLU A 69 7.52 5.12 -17.80
N TRP A 70 8.32 5.86 -18.52
CA TRP A 70 8.03 6.32 -19.89
C TRP A 70 9.23 6.08 -20.81
N GLU A 71 8.97 6.03 -22.10
CA GLU A 71 10.04 5.93 -23.09
C GLU A 71 10.65 7.31 -23.33
N ASP A 72 11.96 7.42 -23.12
CA ASP A 72 12.73 8.61 -23.47
C ASP A 72 12.79 8.79 -24.99
N GLU A 73 12.36 9.95 -25.49
CA GLU A 73 12.21 10.20 -26.93
C GLU A 73 13.57 10.23 -27.69
N GLU A 74 14.69 10.45 -26.99
CA GLU A 74 16.00 10.54 -27.62
C GLU A 74 16.73 9.20 -27.66
N THR A 75 16.59 8.41 -26.60
CA THR A 75 17.33 7.15 -26.43
C THR A 75 16.46 5.92 -26.71
N ALA A 76 15.14 6.05 -26.72
CA ALA A 76 14.17 4.96 -26.77
C ALA A 76 14.34 3.96 -25.59
N GLU A 77 14.88 4.42 -24.46
CA GLU A 77 15.01 3.66 -23.22
C GLU A 77 13.85 3.98 -22.29
N MET A 78 13.40 2.97 -21.51
CA MET A 78 12.44 3.20 -20.43
C MET A 78 13.16 3.86 -19.25
N VAL A 79 12.65 4.99 -18.81
CA VAL A 79 13.18 5.76 -17.68
C VAL A 79 12.09 6.01 -16.65
N PRO A 80 12.44 6.14 -15.36
CA PRO A 80 11.47 6.44 -14.32
C PRO A 80 10.65 7.70 -14.63
N ALA A 81 9.34 7.60 -14.48
CA ALA A 81 8.45 8.73 -14.65
C ALA A 81 8.38 9.54 -13.35
N THR A 82 8.69 10.83 -13.41
CA THR A 82 8.54 11.72 -12.25
C THR A 82 7.08 12.14 -12.10
N ALA A 83 6.47 11.80 -10.97
CA ALA A 83 5.16 12.28 -10.57
C ALA A 83 5.30 13.56 -9.74
N ASN A 84 4.50 14.58 -10.06
CA ASN A 84 4.51 15.87 -9.36
C ASN A 84 3.15 16.15 -8.74
N GLY A 85 3.11 16.34 -7.42
CA GLY A 85 1.90 16.67 -6.68
C GLY A 85 0.77 15.67 -6.89
N ALA A 86 -0.46 16.05 -6.57
CA ALA A 86 -1.63 15.21 -6.73
C ALA A 86 -2.86 15.98 -7.23
N THR A 87 -3.65 15.33 -8.08
CA THR A 87 -5.04 15.70 -8.39
C THR A 87 -6.01 14.77 -7.66
N VAL A 88 -5.64 13.48 -7.55
CA VAL A 88 -6.36 12.43 -6.84
C VAL A 88 -5.38 11.68 -5.95
N PHE A 89 -5.73 11.50 -4.67
CA PHE A 89 -4.90 10.81 -3.71
C PHE A 89 -5.77 10.22 -2.59
N PHE A 90 -6.10 8.93 -2.69
CA PHE A 90 -6.94 8.20 -1.74
C PHE A 90 -6.36 6.84 -1.43
N VAL A 91 -6.75 6.28 -0.27
CA VAL A 91 -6.70 4.83 -0.04
C VAL A 91 -8.13 4.32 -0.05
N ASP A 92 -8.44 3.37 -0.94
CA ASP A 92 -9.72 2.65 -0.94
C ASP A 92 -9.54 1.28 -0.30
N ILE A 93 -10.47 0.88 0.59
CA ILE A 93 -10.55 -0.45 1.20
C ILE A 93 -11.84 -1.09 0.69
N ASP A 94 -11.71 -2.04 -0.23
CA ASP A 94 -12.84 -2.58 -0.98
C ASP A 94 -13.78 -3.41 -0.10
N GLY A 95 -15.07 -3.13 -0.18
CA GLY A 95 -16.12 -3.86 0.53
C GLY A 95 -16.25 -3.58 2.04
N LEU A 96 -15.29 -2.87 2.66
CA LEU A 96 -15.25 -2.67 4.11
C LEU A 96 -16.45 -1.85 4.61
N ALA A 97 -16.92 -0.82 3.88
CA ALA A 97 -18.08 -0.03 4.29
C ALA A 97 -19.36 -0.86 4.37
N ASN A 98 -19.55 -1.78 3.42
CA ASN A 98 -20.70 -2.69 3.44
C ASN A 98 -20.61 -3.67 4.63
N ALA A 99 -19.42 -4.20 4.89
CA ALA A 99 -19.17 -5.14 5.99
C ALA A 99 -19.44 -4.51 7.37
N LEU A 100 -19.07 -3.23 7.52
CA LEU A 100 -19.30 -2.47 8.76
C LEU A 100 -20.73 -1.90 8.87
N GLY A 101 -21.56 -2.01 7.83
CA GLY A 101 -22.91 -1.47 7.82
C GLY A 101 -22.99 0.05 7.76
N CYS A 102 -21.97 0.70 7.16
CA CYS A 102 -21.94 2.14 6.88
C CYS A 102 -21.85 2.48 5.39
N GLY A 103 -22.06 1.49 4.52
CA GLY A 103 -22.12 1.68 3.07
C GLY A 103 -23.45 2.31 2.62
N LYS A 104 -23.57 2.56 1.31
CA LYS A 104 -24.74 3.26 0.71
C LYS A 104 -26.10 2.65 1.01
N ASP A 105 -26.15 1.35 1.32
CA ASP A 105 -27.39 0.64 1.65
C ASP A 105 -27.67 0.60 3.18
N ALA A 106 -26.81 1.25 3.99
CA ALA A 106 -26.95 1.32 5.43
C ALA A 106 -28.07 2.30 5.85
N GLU A 107 -28.70 2.00 6.98
CA GLU A 107 -29.61 2.95 7.61
C GLU A 107 -28.88 4.27 7.93
N GLY A 108 -29.46 5.39 7.54
CA GLY A 108 -28.90 6.72 7.75
C GLY A 108 -27.92 7.19 6.66
N TYR A 109 -27.60 6.38 5.65
CA TYR A 109 -26.75 6.83 4.53
C TYR A 109 -27.52 7.72 3.54
N GLU A 110 -28.81 7.43 3.33
CA GLU A 110 -29.63 8.19 2.40
C GLU A 110 -29.72 9.67 2.83
N GLY A 111 -29.39 10.57 1.90
CA GLY A 111 -29.41 12.01 2.12
C GLY A 111 -28.07 12.60 2.55
N LEU A 112 -27.05 11.81 2.90
CA LEU A 112 -25.71 12.31 3.18
C LEU A 112 -25.05 12.86 1.90
N GLN A 113 -24.57 14.11 1.96
CA GLN A 113 -24.03 14.79 0.80
C GLN A 113 -22.51 15.03 0.89
N THR A 114 -21.98 15.22 2.09
CA THR A 114 -20.59 15.60 2.33
C THR A 114 -19.74 14.43 2.82
N ALA A 115 -18.43 14.51 2.59
CA ALA A 115 -17.47 13.55 3.13
C ALA A 115 -17.52 13.50 4.67
N ALA A 116 -17.73 14.65 5.33
CA ALA A 116 -17.84 14.73 6.78
C ALA A 116 -19.06 13.98 7.33
N GLU A 117 -20.22 14.07 6.67
CA GLU A 117 -21.43 13.33 7.08
C GLU A 117 -21.24 11.81 6.92
N LYS A 118 -20.61 11.38 5.82
CA LYS A 118 -20.32 9.97 5.56
C LYS A 118 -19.27 9.42 6.53
N MET A 119 -18.27 10.23 6.89
CA MET A 119 -17.30 9.91 7.94
C MET A 119 -17.99 9.73 9.29
N ALA A 120 -18.91 10.62 9.65
CA ALA A 120 -19.66 10.49 10.92
C ALA A 120 -20.45 9.18 10.98
N LEU A 121 -21.03 8.72 9.86
CA LEU A 121 -21.68 7.41 9.77
C LEU A 121 -20.71 6.26 9.96
N ALA A 122 -19.52 6.31 9.33
CA ALA A 122 -18.47 5.31 9.52
C ALA A 122 -17.97 5.28 10.97
N GLN A 123 -17.75 6.45 11.59
CA GLN A 123 -17.38 6.56 13.00
C GLN A 123 -18.43 6.00 13.97
N ALA A 124 -19.73 6.10 13.62
CA ALA A 124 -20.80 5.54 14.43
C ALA A 124 -20.74 4.00 14.52
N THR A 125 -20.07 3.31 13.59
CA THR A 125 -19.79 1.86 13.68
C THR A 125 -18.63 1.52 14.60
N GLY A 126 -17.86 2.53 15.06
CA GLY A 126 -16.64 2.38 15.83
C GLY A 126 -15.37 2.54 14.99
N LEU A 127 -15.48 2.55 13.65
CA LEU A 127 -14.32 2.66 12.77
C LEU A 127 -13.53 3.95 13.01
N THR A 128 -12.22 3.80 13.14
CA THR A 128 -11.25 4.91 13.14
C THR A 128 -10.12 4.60 12.17
N ILE A 129 -9.66 5.63 11.44
CA ILE A 129 -8.41 5.60 10.67
C ILE A 129 -7.53 6.72 11.20
N SER A 130 -6.28 6.39 11.57
CA SER A 130 -5.32 7.30 12.21
C SER A 130 -3.88 6.98 11.80
N ASP A 131 -2.93 7.72 12.36
CA ASP A 131 -1.49 7.52 12.20
C ASP A 131 -1.09 7.44 10.72
N VAL A 132 -1.60 8.38 9.92
CA VAL A 132 -1.37 8.40 8.48
C VAL A 132 0.01 8.97 8.18
N VAL A 133 0.89 8.13 7.65
CA VAL A 133 2.23 8.50 7.20
C VAL A 133 2.32 8.32 5.69
N ILE A 134 2.74 9.37 4.99
CA ILE A 134 2.90 9.36 3.54
C ILE A 134 4.38 9.56 3.24
N THR A 135 4.97 8.63 2.46
CA THR A 135 6.38 8.69 2.11
C THR A 135 6.54 8.68 0.58
N ALA A 136 7.19 9.71 0.06
CA ALA A 136 7.63 9.82 -1.32
C ALA A 136 9.08 9.35 -1.44
N THR A 137 9.37 8.41 -2.35
CA THR A 137 10.70 7.83 -2.57
C THR A 137 11.14 8.09 -4.00
N ASN A 138 12.43 8.42 -4.16
CA ASN A 138 13.06 8.66 -5.44
C ASN A 138 14.04 7.54 -5.81
N SER A 139 14.31 7.39 -7.08
CA SER A 139 15.21 6.38 -7.66
C SER A 139 16.67 6.50 -7.18
N ASP A 140 17.06 7.67 -6.65
CA ASP A 140 18.36 7.85 -5.99
C ASP A 140 18.40 7.30 -4.53
N GLY A 141 17.30 6.71 -4.07
CA GLY A 141 17.14 6.16 -2.72
C GLY A 141 16.79 7.20 -1.65
N THR A 142 16.53 8.45 -2.02
CA THR A 142 16.04 9.44 -1.06
C THR A 142 14.56 9.26 -0.79
N SER A 143 14.15 9.40 0.47
CA SER A 143 12.75 9.36 0.89
C SER A 143 12.40 10.60 1.69
N THR A 144 11.19 11.11 1.50
CA THR A 144 10.68 12.29 2.20
C THR A 144 9.27 12.01 2.68
N ASP A 145 9.03 12.23 3.97
CA ASP A 145 7.68 12.17 4.52
C ASP A 145 6.92 13.46 4.19
N ILE A 146 5.71 13.28 3.69
CA ILE A 146 4.79 14.38 3.38
C ILE A 146 3.99 14.68 4.64
N ALA A 147 4.03 15.94 5.09
CA ALA A 147 3.28 16.36 6.28
C ALA A 147 1.77 16.24 6.05
N VAL A 148 1.07 15.60 6.99
CA VAL A 148 -0.38 15.36 6.96
C VAL A 148 -1.04 16.07 8.15
N ASP A 149 -2.08 16.84 7.91
CA ASP A 149 -3.00 17.34 8.93
C ASP A 149 -4.16 16.35 9.06
N GLU A 150 -4.03 15.37 9.96
CA GLU A 150 -5.02 14.31 10.13
C GLU A 150 -6.42 14.83 10.52
N SER A 151 -6.50 16.04 11.10
CA SER A 151 -7.79 16.65 11.46
C SER A 151 -8.65 17.03 10.26
N LYS A 152 -8.07 17.04 9.06
CA LYS A 152 -8.72 17.36 7.79
C LYS A 152 -8.96 16.15 6.90
N LEU A 153 -8.52 14.96 7.32
CA LEU A 153 -8.78 13.73 6.60
C LEU A 153 -10.25 13.35 6.71
N TYR A 154 -10.79 12.82 5.63
CA TYR A 154 -12.11 12.17 5.63
C TYR A 154 -11.95 10.68 5.33
N TYR A 155 -12.80 9.87 5.98
CA TYR A 155 -12.92 8.45 5.65
C TYR A 155 -14.36 7.97 5.79
N GLY A 156 -14.77 7.02 4.94
CA GLY A 156 -16.14 6.49 4.89
C GLY A 156 -16.49 6.03 3.48
N ASP A 157 -17.74 5.63 3.25
CA ASP A 157 -18.24 5.33 1.90
C ASP A 157 -18.52 6.63 1.13
N ILE A 158 -17.48 7.40 0.84
CA ILE A 158 -17.57 8.73 0.23
C ILE A 158 -18.21 8.66 -1.16
N GLU A 159 -17.91 7.62 -1.93
CA GLU A 159 -18.41 7.45 -3.29
C GLU A 159 -19.75 6.68 -3.38
N GLY A 160 -20.24 6.09 -2.29
CA GLY A 160 -21.44 5.27 -2.31
C GLY A 160 -21.29 3.95 -3.07
N ASN A 161 -20.11 3.36 -3.01
CA ASN A 161 -19.75 2.13 -3.73
C ASN A 161 -19.39 0.95 -2.81
N GLY A 162 -19.59 1.11 -1.50
CA GLY A 162 -19.35 0.08 -0.49
C GLY A 162 -17.92 -0.02 0.01
N LYS A 163 -17.03 0.88 -0.44
CA LYS A 163 -15.63 0.96 0.00
C LYS A 163 -15.49 1.96 1.15
N ILE A 164 -14.55 1.72 2.04
CA ILE A 164 -14.04 2.81 2.87
C ILE A 164 -12.95 3.52 2.08
N ARG A 165 -13.17 4.79 1.78
CA ARG A 165 -12.17 5.68 1.21
C ARG A 165 -11.56 6.53 2.29
N LEU A 166 -10.23 6.49 2.47
CA LEU A 166 -9.46 7.48 3.18
C LEU A 166 -9.08 8.56 2.15
N GLU A 167 -9.76 9.71 2.18
CA GLU A 167 -9.52 10.81 1.25
C GLU A 167 -8.42 11.72 1.79
N ILE A 168 -7.23 11.64 1.16
CA ILE A 168 -6.07 12.47 1.46
C ILE A 168 -6.15 13.76 0.65
N TYR A 169 -6.44 13.66 -0.66
CA TYR A 169 -6.69 14.80 -1.50
C TYR A 169 -7.56 14.45 -2.72
N ASN A 170 -8.50 15.33 -3.01
CA ASN A 170 -9.35 15.25 -4.20
C ASN A 170 -9.62 16.66 -4.73
N ALA A 171 -9.03 17.00 -5.88
CA ALA A 171 -9.21 18.31 -6.50
C ALA A 171 -10.69 18.63 -6.82
N TYR A 172 -11.54 17.60 -6.88
CA TYR A 172 -12.98 17.69 -7.19
C TYR A 172 -13.88 17.47 -5.96
N GLY A 173 -13.29 17.11 -4.80
CA GLY A 173 -13.99 16.75 -3.57
C GLY A 173 -13.91 17.82 -2.48
N ASP A 174 -14.30 17.41 -1.26
CA ASP A 174 -14.33 18.29 -0.10
C ASP A 174 -12.92 18.69 0.35
N THR A 175 -11.92 17.81 0.23
CA THR A 175 -10.51 18.10 0.57
C THR A 175 -9.85 19.13 -0.34
N SER A 176 -10.45 19.50 -1.49
CA SER A 176 -9.93 20.60 -2.33
C SER A 176 -10.00 21.96 -1.65
N LYS A 177 -10.90 22.13 -0.68
CA LYS A 177 -11.16 23.41 -0.01
C LYS A 177 -10.26 23.64 1.21
N ASP A 178 -9.90 22.56 1.90
CA ASP A 178 -9.03 22.54 3.08
C ASP A 178 -8.23 21.24 3.08
N ALA A 179 -7.14 21.24 2.30
CA ALA A 179 -6.36 20.05 2.04
C ALA A 179 -5.60 19.56 3.27
N PRO A 180 -5.62 18.25 3.56
CA PRO A 180 -4.80 17.62 4.59
C PRO A 180 -3.30 17.69 4.34
N ILE A 181 -2.89 17.81 3.07
CA ILE A 181 -1.50 17.89 2.61
C ILE A 181 -1.32 19.11 1.71
N ASP A 182 -0.07 19.49 1.43
CA ASP A 182 0.21 20.37 0.28
C ASP A 182 0.22 19.53 -1.01
N PRO A 183 -0.85 19.59 -1.84
CA PRO A 183 -0.98 18.71 -3.00
C PRO A 183 0.01 19.04 -4.12
N ALA A 184 0.71 20.17 -4.06
CA ALA A 184 1.76 20.55 -5.01
C ALA A 184 3.17 20.45 -4.41
N GLY A 185 3.29 20.18 -3.11
CA GLY A 185 4.52 20.28 -2.33
C GLY A 185 5.42 19.05 -2.38
N PHE A 186 5.14 18.05 -3.22
CA PHE A 186 5.94 16.83 -3.30
C PHE A 186 6.12 16.31 -4.73
N SER A 187 7.14 15.49 -4.90
CA SER A 187 7.37 14.71 -6.12
C SER A 187 8.03 13.38 -5.78
N PHE A 188 7.89 12.40 -6.64
CA PHE A 188 8.60 11.12 -6.57
C PHE A 188 8.81 10.56 -7.97
N ASP A 189 9.81 9.72 -8.15
CA ASP A 189 10.11 8.99 -9.39
C ASP A 189 10.36 7.49 -9.19
N ASP A 190 10.16 6.99 -7.95
CA ASP A 190 10.22 5.56 -7.62
C ASP A 190 8.89 5.09 -7.01
N ALA A 191 8.56 5.56 -5.80
CA ALA A 191 7.38 5.10 -5.08
C ALA A 191 6.69 6.19 -4.25
N LEU A 192 5.37 6.05 -4.10
CA LEU A 192 4.57 6.79 -3.12
C LEU A 192 3.82 5.77 -2.26
N SER A 193 4.03 5.80 -0.95
CA SER A 193 3.39 4.90 0.00
C SER A 193 2.55 5.64 1.03
N VAL A 194 1.51 4.97 1.52
CA VAL A 194 0.66 5.42 2.62
C VAL A 194 0.57 4.30 3.64
N THR A 195 1.03 4.59 4.86
CA THR A 195 0.83 3.74 6.04
C THR A 195 -0.26 4.36 6.89
N PHE A 196 -1.20 3.55 7.37
CA PHE A 196 -2.34 4.01 8.17
C PHE A 196 -2.76 2.93 9.16
N THR A 197 -3.33 3.34 10.29
CA THR A 197 -3.89 2.43 11.30
C THR A 197 -5.40 2.39 11.19
N VAL A 198 -5.96 1.18 11.12
CA VAL A 198 -7.40 0.90 11.17
C VAL A 198 -7.73 0.34 12.53
N SER A 199 -8.80 0.81 13.17
CA SER A 199 -9.30 0.26 14.43
C SER A 199 -10.83 0.35 14.52
N GLY A 200 -11.40 -0.48 15.39
CA GLY A 200 -12.85 -0.56 15.61
C GLY A 200 -13.61 -1.31 14.53
N THR A 201 -12.93 -2.17 13.77
CA THR A 201 -13.57 -3.01 12.74
C THR A 201 -14.45 -4.11 13.33
N GLY A 202 -14.21 -4.49 14.58
CA GLY A 202 -14.88 -5.63 15.23
C GLY A 202 -14.47 -7.00 14.68
N MET A 203 -13.47 -7.05 13.79
CA MET A 203 -12.97 -8.30 13.17
C MET A 203 -11.82 -8.97 13.98
N GLY A 204 -11.41 -8.35 15.06
CA GLY A 204 -10.21 -8.73 15.84
C GLY A 204 -8.96 -8.00 15.35
N ASP A 205 -7.85 -8.24 16.07
CA ASP A 205 -6.58 -7.64 15.70
C ASP A 205 -5.99 -8.38 14.48
N ALA A 206 -5.45 -7.65 13.53
CA ALA A 206 -4.62 -8.22 12.48
C ALA A 206 -3.43 -8.96 13.13
N ALA A 207 -3.10 -10.15 12.66
CA ALA A 207 -1.89 -10.82 13.10
C ALA A 207 -0.72 -9.87 12.83
N ALA A 208 0.01 -9.51 13.88
CA ALA A 208 1.20 -8.69 13.75
C ALA A 208 2.13 -9.37 12.73
N ASP A 209 2.52 -8.65 11.70
CA ASP A 209 3.48 -9.16 10.73
C ASP A 209 4.86 -9.21 11.42
N ASP A 210 5.18 -10.37 12.02
CA ASP A 210 6.45 -10.64 12.76
C ASP A 210 7.68 -10.63 11.82
N ASN A 211 7.56 -10.06 10.62
CA ASN A 211 8.61 -10.07 9.61
C ASN A 211 9.44 -8.77 9.55
N ALA A 212 9.29 -7.88 10.51
CA ALA A 212 10.13 -6.70 10.63
C ALA A 212 11.14 -6.87 11.77
N ALA A 213 12.14 -7.71 11.61
CA ALA A 213 13.50 -7.67 12.18
C ALA A 213 14.09 -9.05 12.45
N ASP A 214 14.67 -9.68 11.44
CA ASP A 214 15.85 -10.53 11.68
C ASP A 214 16.89 -10.28 10.59
N ALA A 215 17.53 -9.10 10.64
CA ALA A 215 18.83 -8.92 10.04
C ALA A 215 19.85 -9.60 10.95
N ALA A 216 19.93 -10.93 10.81
CA ALA A 216 20.89 -11.75 11.53
C ALA A 216 22.30 -11.25 11.29
N THR A 217 22.95 -10.89 12.37
CA THR A 217 24.41 -10.82 12.49
C THR A 217 25.01 -12.15 12.03
N VAL A 218 25.61 -12.14 10.87
CA VAL A 218 26.50 -13.23 10.42
C VAL A 218 27.83 -13.10 11.15
N ASP A 219 27.97 -13.89 12.22
CA ASP A 219 29.25 -14.12 12.85
C ASP A 219 29.97 -15.23 12.06
N ALA A 220 31.11 -14.88 11.51
CA ALA A 220 31.95 -15.78 10.72
C ALA A 220 32.85 -16.58 11.66
N GLU A 221 32.59 -17.87 11.81
CA GLU A 221 33.59 -18.79 12.37
C GLU A 221 33.79 -20.01 11.47
N ALA A 222 35.05 -20.27 11.17
CA ALA A 222 35.57 -21.24 10.22
C ALA A 222 35.59 -22.69 10.77
N PRO A 223 35.87 -23.72 9.95
CA PRO A 223 35.45 -25.09 10.16
C PRO A 223 36.43 -25.94 10.99
N ALA A 224 35.92 -26.88 11.72
CA ALA A 224 36.71 -28.00 12.25
C ALA A 224 36.02 -29.33 12.02
N ASP A 225 36.77 -30.22 11.38
CA ASP A 225 36.59 -31.63 11.11
C ASP A 225 36.13 -32.47 12.33
N ASN A 226 35.30 -33.48 12.16
CA ASN A 226 35.65 -34.91 12.26
C ASN A 226 34.43 -35.81 12.53
N ALA A 227 34.25 -36.72 11.63
CA ALA A 227 33.95 -38.16 11.67
C ALA A 227 33.09 -38.84 12.77
N ALA A 228 32.27 -39.75 12.23
CA ALA A 228 31.93 -41.13 12.66
C ALA A 228 30.61 -41.41 13.40
N ALA A 229 29.72 -42.02 12.62
CA ALA A 229 29.01 -43.32 12.79
C ALA A 229 28.27 -43.61 14.14
N THR A 230 27.01 -43.98 14.06
CA THR A 230 26.41 -45.33 14.10
C THR A 230 24.91 -45.31 14.39
N ASP A 231 24.17 -46.04 13.55
CA ASP A 231 23.02 -46.93 13.78
C ASP A 231 22.03 -46.72 14.96
N SER A 232 20.76 -46.64 14.72
CA SER A 232 19.79 -47.74 14.56
C SER A 232 18.33 -47.33 14.94
N LYS A 233 17.41 -47.76 14.06
CA LYS A 233 16.07 -48.28 14.30
C LYS A 233 14.98 -47.50 15.03
N GLY A 234 13.86 -47.38 14.30
CA GLY A 234 12.52 -47.46 14.88
C GLY A 234 11.47 -46.65 14.16
N SER A 235 10.85 -47.18 13.12
CA SER A 235 9.54 -46.74 12.60
C SER A 235 8.42 -47.19 13.54
N PRO A 236 7.27 -46.47 13.62
CA PRO A 236 6.20 -46.92 12.74
C PRO A 236 5.40 -45.76 12.07
N ASP A 237 5.06 -46.11 10.89
CA ASP A 237 3.97 -45.84 9.99
C ASP A 237 2.72 -45.15 10.59
N THR A 238 2.30 -44.02 9.99
CA THR A 238 0.91 -43.79 9.63
C THR A 238 0.85 -42.81 8.47
N GLY A 239 0.35 -43.32 7.34
CA GLY A 239 0.23 -42.58 6.10
C GLY A 239 -0.83 -41.48 6.10
N VAL A 240 -0.58 -40.50 5.27
CA VAL A 240 -1.59 -39.83 4.46
C VAL A 240 -0.97 -39.46 3.12
N GLU A 241 -1.62 -39.93 2.07
CA GLU A 241 -1.26 -39.81 0.69
C GLU A 241 -1.30 -38.37 0.17
N GLY A 242 -0.28 -38.03 -0.57
CA GLY A 242 -0.27 -37.29 -1.84
C GLY A 242 -1.12 -36.07 -2.05
N ILE A 243 -0.45 -34.89 -2.11
CA ILE A 243 -0.86 -33.85 -3.03
C ILE A 243 0.38 -33.41 -3.82
N ALA A 244 0.29 -33.62 -5.13
CA ALA A 244 1.29 -33.25 -6.12
C ALA A 244 1.40 -31.73 -6.20
N VAL A 245 2.61 -31.20 -5.97
CA VAL A 245 2.96 -29.81 -6.26
C VAL A 245 3.10 -29.67 -7.77
N VAL A 246 2.15 -29.01 -8.40
CA VAL A 246 2.28 -28.51 -9.77
C VAL A 246 2.99 -27.17 -9.72
N ALA A 247 4.27 -27.17 -10.08
CA ALA A 247 5.00 -25.94 -10.35
C ALA A 247 4.51 -25.34 -11.68
N GLY A 248 3.64 -24.34 -11.61
CA GLY A 248 3.24 -23.53 -12.75
C GLY A 248 4.19 -22.35 -12.91
N VAL A 249 5.01 -22.38 -13.96
CA VAL A 249 5.80 -21.23 -14.42
C VAL A 249 4.84 -20.27 -15.10
N ALA A 250 4.51 -19.15 -14.46
CA ALA A 250 3.79 -18.05 -15.09
C ALA A 250 4.81 -17.16 -15.83
N ALA A 251 4.71 -17.13 -17.14
CA ALA A 251 5.47 -16.21 -18.00
C ALA A 251 4.85 -14.82 -17.87
N LEU A 252 5.65 -13.86 -17.46
CA LEU A 252 5.31 -12.43 -17.45
C LEU A 252 5.19 -11.95 -18.92
N ALA A 253 3.99 -11.62 -19.35
CA ALA A 253 3.75 -10.87 -20.56
C ALA A 253 3.69 -9.39 -20.20
N ALA A 254 4.74 -8.64 -20.53
CA ALA A 254 4.76 -7.18 -20.46
C ALA A 254 3.76 -6.62 -21.47
N GLY A 255 2.67 -6.02 -20.99
CA GLY A 255 1.71 -5.29 -21.80
C GLY A 255 2.12 -3.82 -21.91
N ALA A 256 2.75 -3.43 -23.01
CA ALA A 256 3.01 -2.03 -23.31
C ALA A 256 1.72 -1.32 -23.66
N VAL A 257 1.32 -0.31 -22.90
CA VAL A 257 0.25 0.62 -23.26
C VAL A 257 0.83 1.74 -24.11
N ILE A 258 0.59 1.69 -25.42
CA ILE A 258 0.97 2.75 -26.35
C ILE A 258 -0.10 3.84 -26.30
N VAL A 259 0.21 5.00 -25.73
CA VAL A 259 -0.61 6.21 -25.83
C VAL A 259 -0.20 6.97 -27.09
N SER A 260 -0.95 6.81 -28.18
CA SER A 260 -0.71 7.59 -29.39
C SER A 260 -1.32 8.99 -29.26
N LYS A 261 -0.47 10.00 -29.17
CA LYS A 261 -0.84 11.43 -29.20
C LYS A 261 -1.19 11.82 -30.66
N LYS A 262 -2.48 12.01 -30.94
CA LYS A 262 -2.95 12.51 -32.23
C LYS A 262 -2.71 14.03 -32.30
N ARG A 263 -1.81 14.46 -33.20
CA ARG A 263 -1.65 15.87 -33.56
C ARG A 263 -2.87 16.33 -34.39
N GLY A 264 -3.52 17.38 -33.97
CA GLY A 264 -4.44 18.20 -34.72
C GLY A 264 -4.03 19.65 -34.58
#